data_72b2b5c1e5b4007127d9185f01b7e77a
#
_entry.id   72b2b5c1e5b4007127d9185f01b7e77a
#
_cell.length_a   1.000
_cell.length_b   1.000
_cell.length_c   1.000
_cell.angle_alpha   90.00
_cell.angle_beta   90.00
_cell.angle_gamma   90.00
#
_symmetry.space_group_name_H-M   'P 1'
#
loop_
_entity.id
_entity.type
_entity.pdbx_description
1 polymer ?
#
loop_
_entity_poly.entity_id
_entity_poly.type
_entity_poly.pdbx_seq_one_letter_code
_entity_poly.pdbx_strand_id
1 'polypeptide(L)'
;MARTPSIGVVGGGPGGSSFALYLTNLGVDPSEITIVDQAHFPRPKLCGGGLTHRGTQLVEELLGAQPLGGGVTRGLEFRCALGAVNVIEQGPQWLYDRGRLDNLLLAECKARGVRVIEGARVREIDAQPYDFRVRTGAVGQDAYLDFDWLVGADGARGITGRSLGLAPGIVGRLIEAVFEPVSSAHDPSILYFDFDPILDGIPGYAWIFPYPKPGPAAESVGEASDSGVVPGLFKLGIMDGRGVTPGAELKRWTMDYAARNGFRLVDDKLSGWPEHYYAPSTRAHVPGAILVGEAWGIDPLLGEGIAPALESAAYGALRLRQALDKGTRVIRHYERGFKWSLAGRNLWFQAKLANLLYGPNPNRWLRVLFENETLLRLAASGEEQYGRLAKTLPRLLLGYAGQVLRRGVPSNRPIELPASID
;
A
#
# COMPACT_ATOMS: atom_id res chain seq x y z
N MET A 1 9.35 31.28 26.97
CA MET A 1 9.02 30.73 25.65
C MET A 1 8.25 29.43 25.89
N ALA A 2 7.09 29.22 25.24
CA ALA A 2 6.39 27.96 25.34
C ALA A 2 7.29 26.85 24.77
N ARG A 3 7.40 25.71 25.46
CA ARG A 3 8.14 24.54 24.98
C ARG A 3 7.52 24.09 23.66
N THR A 4 8.34 23.89 22.64
CA THR A 4 7.88 23.31 21.38
C THR A 4 7.44 21.87 21.60
N PRO A 5 6.29 21.46 21.06
CA PRO A 5 5.75 20.14 21.36
C PRO A 5 6.56 19.01 20.72
N SER A 6 6.91 18.00 21.51
CA SER A 6 7.60 16.80 21.06
C SER A 6 6.64 15.85 20.31
N ILE A 7 7.11 15.29 19.19
CA ILE A 7 6.32 14.45 18.30
C ILE A 7 6.97 13.07 18.16
N GLY A 8 6.29 12.03 18.68
CA GLY A 8 6.71 10.65 18.55
C GLY A 8 6.08 9.99 17.32
N VAL A 9 6.88 9.36 16.48
CA VAL A 9 6.42 8.56 15.33
C VAL A 9 6.80 7.11 15.55
N VAL A 10 5.84 6.23 15.67
CA VAL A 10 6.06 4.80 15.85
C VAL A 10 6.05 4.11 14.50
N GLY A 11 7.22 3.62 14.07
CA GLY A 11 7.46 2.99 12.77
C GLY A 11 8.22 3.88 11.79
N GLY A 12 9.38 3.41 11.30
CA GLY A 12 10.26 4.08 10.33
C GLY A 12 10.06 3.61 8.89
N GLY A 13 8.94 2.92 8.59
CA GLY A 13 8.57 2.56 7.22
C GLY A 13 8.09 3.77 6.40
N PRO A 14 7.59 3.56 5.14
CA PRO A 14 7.20 4.66 4.25
C PRO A 14 6.23 5.66 4.89
N GLY A 15 5.23 5.19 5.65
CA GLY A 15 4.28 6.09 6.33
C GLY A 15 4.95 7.00 7.36
N GLY A 16 5.80 6.45 8.25
CA GLY A 16 6.42 7.25 9.32
C GLY A 16 7.54 8.15 8.83
N SER A 17 8.42 7.64 7.96
CA SER A 17 9.49 8.45 7.36
C SER A 17 8.91 9.59 6.52
N SER A 18 7.93 9.30 5.66
CA SER A 18 7.28 10.34 4.85
C SER A 18 6.54 11.36 5.71
N PHE A 19 5.87 10.93 6.79
CA PHE A 19 5.22 11.84 7.72
C PHE A 19 6.22 12.85 8.30
N ALA A 20 7.36 12.36 8.79
CA ALA A 20 8.41 13.21 9.34
C ALA A 20 8.96 14.18 8.28
N LEU A 21 9.23 13.71 7.06
CA LEU A 21 9.71 14.54 5.95
C LEU A 21 8.70 15.61 5.54
N TYR A 22 7.41 15.26 5.40
CA TYR A 22 6.37 16.25 5.11
C TYR A 22 6.22 17.27 6.22
N LEU A 23 6.33 16.84 7.48
CA LEU A 23 6.21 17.74 8.60
C LEU A 23 7.38 18.74 8.67
N THR A 24 8.60 18.28 8.36
CA THR A 24 9.77 19.17 8.23
C THR A 24 9.62 20.14 7.06
N ASN A 25 9.10 19.69 5.90
CA ASN A 25 8.78 20.57 4.77
C ASN A 25 7.75 21.65 5.13
N LEU A 26 6.87 21.39 6.11
CA LEU A 26 5.90 22.34 6.65
C LEU A 26 6.50 23.25 7.76
N GLY A 27 7.82 23.20 7.98
CA GLY A 27 8.53 24.08 8.89
C GLY A 27 8.46 23.71 10.36
N VAL A 28 8.20 22.43 10.68
CA VAL A 28 8.42 21.89 12.04
C VAL A 28 9.90 21.57 12.20
N ASP A 29 10.48 21.98 13.33
CA ASP A 29 11.90 21.70 13.62
C ASP A 29 12.11 20.16 13.68
N PRO A 30 13.01 19.61 12.85
CA PRO A 30 13.26 18.18 12.81
C PRO A 30 13.72 17.61 14.17
N SER A 31 14.36 18.41 15.01
CA SER A 31 14.80 17.97 16.36
C SER A 31 13.63 17.66 17.32
N GLU A 32 12.42 18.12 17.02
CA GLU A 32 11.20 17.85 17.79
C GLU A 32 10.53 16.54 17.39
N ILE A 33 10.99 15.92 16.28
CA ILE A 33 10.44 14.69 15.74
C ILE A 33 11.35 13.53 16.11
N THR A 34 10.78 12.50 16.74
CA THR A 34 11.50 11.25 17.05
C THR A 34 10.78 10.08 16.40
N ILE A 35 11.46 9.39 15.48
CA ILE A 35 11.00 8.12 14.91
C ILE A 35 11.56 6.97 15.74
N VAL A 36 10.70 6.01 16.11
CA VAL A 36 11.09 4.78 16.83
C VAL A 36 10.73 3.57 16.00
N ASP A 37 11.69 2.73 15.63
CA ASP A 37 11.45 1.48 14.90
C ASP A 37 12.15 0.29 15.56
N GLN A 38 11.50 -0.87 15.52
CA GLN A 38 12.06 -2.12 16.07
C GLN A 38 13.19 -2.71 15.23
N ALA A 39 13.30 -2.33 13.97
CA ALA A 39 14.31 -2.83 13.05
C ALA A 39 15.50 -1.88 12.95
N HIS A 40 16.63 -2.41 12.47
CA HIS A 40 17.72 -1.65 11.91
C HIS A 40 17.57 -1.61 10.38
N PHE A 41 17.75 -0.45 9.77
CA PHE A 41 17.63 -0.27 8.33
C PHE A 41 19.00 -0.31 7.64
N PRO A 42 19.09 -0.90 6.43
CA PRO A 42 18.01 -1.50 5.64
C PRO A 42 17.50 -2.80 6.24
N ARG A 43 16.19 -3.04 6.12
CA ARG A 43 15.54 -4.25 6.63
C ARG A 43 14.72 -4.95 5.55
N PRO A 44 14.65 -6.30 5.55
CA PRO A 44 13.76 -7.01 4.66
C PRO A 44 12.29 -6.68 4.98
N LYS A 45 11.48 -6.48 3.96
CA LYS A 45 10.02 -6.35 4.06
C LYS A 45 9.38 -7.12 2.93
N LEU A 46 8.44 -7.99 3.28
CA LEU A 46 7.65 -8.75 2.33
C LEU A 46 6.79 -7.81 1.50
N CYS A 47 6.97 -7.81 0.19
CA CYS A 47 6.24 -6.96 -0.77
C CYS A 47 6.67 -7.30 -2.19
N GLY A 48 5.75 -7.27 -3.14
CA GLY A 48 6.07 -7.37 -4.58
C GLY A 48 7.02 -6.27 -5.06
N GLY A 49 7.08 -5.15 -4.34
CA GLY A 49 8.00 -4.03 -4.63
C GLY A 49 7.46 -3.05 -5.67
N GLY A 50 6.24 -3.26 -6.18
CA GLY A 50 5.62 -2.37 -7.15
C GLY A 50 5.40 -0.97 -6.58
N LEU A 51 5.78 0.04 -7.33
CA LEU A 51 5.55 1.45 -7.04
C LEU A 51 4.83 2.08 -8.23
N THR A 52 3.62 2.53 -8.00
CA THR A 52 2.82 3.20 -9.02
C THR A 52 3.47 4.52 -9.45
N HIS A 53 3.06 5.05 -10.59
CA HIS A 53 3.53 6.36 -11.06
C HIS A 53 3.34 7.43 -9.98
N ARG A 54 2.19 7.43 -9.31
CA ARG A 54 1.92 8.34 -8.19
C ARG A 54 2.88 8.13 -7.02
N GLY A 55 3.12 6.87 -6.65
CA GLY A 55 4.09 6.54 -5.60
C GLY A 55 5.49 7.04 -5.94
N THR A 56 5.91 6.91 -7.20
CA THR A 56 7.20 7.41 -7.68
C THR A 56 7.28 8.93 -7.55
N GLN A 57 6.27 9.67 -8.00
CA GLN A 57 6.22 11.13 -7.87
C GLN A 57 6.34 11.59 -6.40
N LEU A 58 5.62 10.92 -5.48
CA LEU A 58 5.68 11.27 -4.06
C LEU A 58 7.05 11.00 -3.44
N VAL A 59 7.71 9.91 -3.85
CA VAL A 59 9.08 9.61 -3.41
C VAL A 59 10.07 10.63 -3.97
N GLU A 60 9.95 10.98 -5.25
CA GLU A 60 10.77 12.02 -5.89
C GLU A 60 10.60 13.39 -5.21
N GLU A 61 9.36 13.76 -4.87
CA GLU A 61 9.06 14.99 -4.13
C GLU A 61 9.78 15.04 -2.77
N LEU A 62 9.82 13.92 -2.06
CA LEU A 62 10.44 13.84 -0.73
C LEU A 62 11.96 13.77 -0.76
N LEU A 63 12.54 13.08 -1.76
CA LEU A 63 13.98 12.86 -1.87
C LEU A 63 14.67 13.88 -2.79
N GLY A 64 13.93 14.71 -3.51
CA GLY A 64 14.46 15.68 -4.49
C GLY A 64 14.95 15.02 -5.79
N ALA A 65 14.89 13.71 -5.91
CA ALA A 65 15.27 12.95 -7.09
C ALA A 65 14.60 11.56 -7.10
N GLN A 66 14.48 10.97 -8.28
CA GLN A 66 14.02 9.60 -8.42
C GLN A 66 15.02 8.63 -7.77
N PRO A 67 14.56 7.71 -6.90
CA PRO A 67 15.45 6.74 -6.31
C PRO A 67 15.99 5.80 -7.39
N LEU A 68 17.30 5.63 -7.43
CA LEU A 68 17.97 4.79 -8.41
C LEU A 68 17.88 3.30 -8.07
N GLY A 69 18.09 2.46 -9.08
CA GLY A 69 18.17 1.00 -8.95
C GLY A 69 16.83 0.31 -8.79
N GLY A 70 15.74 0.98 -9.14
CA GLY A 70 14.45 0.31 -9.34
C GLY A 70 14.40 -0.40 -10.68
N GLY A 71 13.75 -1.56 -10.75
CA GLY A 71 13.37 -2.21 -12.00
C GLY A 71 12.27 -1.41 -12.69
N VAL A 72 12.36 -1.29 -14.02
CA VAL A 72 11.33 -0.64 -14.81
C VAL A 72 10.56 -1.70 -15.57
N THR A 73 9.24 -1.69 -15.40
CA THR A 73 8.33 -2.50 -16.21
C THR A 73 7.63 -1.64 -17.24
N ARG A 74 7.30 -2.21 -18.37
CA ARG A 74 6.63 -1.49 -19.48
C ARG A 74 5.11 -1.61 -19.44
N GLY A 75 4.54 -2.46 -18.57
CA GLY A 75 3.10 -2.63 -18.52
C GLY A 75 2.61 -3.60 -17.46
N LEU A 76 1.29 -3.70 -17.43
CA LEU A 76 0.52 -4.56 -16.54
C LEU A 76 -0.29 -5.54 -17.39
N GLU A 77 -0.47 -6.77 -16.91
CA GLU A 77 -1.45 -7.70 -17.44
C GLU A 77 -2.43 -8.08 -16.34
N PHE A 78 -3.71 -7.83 -16.56
CA PHE A 78 -4.80 -8.34 -15.74
C PHE A 78 -5.40 -9.56 -16.43
N ARG A 79 -5.48 -10.67 -15.73
CA ARG A 79 -5.97 -11.93 -16.31
C ARG A 79 -6.81 -12.73 -15.34
N CYS A 80 -7.63 -13.59 -15.88
CA CYS A 80 -8.31 -14.70 -15.20
C CYS A 80 -8.75 -15.72 -16.27
N ALA A 81 -9.35 -16.82 -15.88
CA ALA A 81 -9.89 -17.84 -16.79
C ALA A 81 -10.94 -17.28 -17.79
N LEU A 82 -11.48 -16.07 -17.56
CA LEU A 82 -12.43 -15.40 -18.48
C LEU A 82 -11.74 -14.59 -19.58
N GLY A 83 -10.45 -14.34 -19.49
CA GLY A 83 -9.67 -13.56 -20.45
C GLY A 83 -8.47 -12.85 -19.85
N ALA A 84 -7.72 -12.16 -20.70
CA ALA A 84 -6.59 -11.33 -20.30
C ALA A 84 -6.64 -9.99 -21.01
N VAL A 85 -6.24 -8.92 -20.30
CA VAL A 85 -6.11 -7.58 -20.85
C VAL A 85 -4.74 -7.02 -20.52
N ASN A 86 -3.98 -6.70 -21.54
CA ASN A 86 -2.69 -6.04 -21.42
C ASN A 86 -2.86 -4.53 -21.42
N VAL A 87 -2.24 -3.88 -20.43
CA VAL A 87 -2.20 -2.43 -20.28
C VAL A 87 -0.75 -1.99 -20.37
N ILE A 88 -0.22 -1.99 -21.59
CA ILE A 88 1.22 -1.76 -21.86
C ILE A 88 1.56 -0.27 -21.92
N GLU A 89 0.60 0.62 -22.16
CA GLU A 89 0.84 2.01 -22.57
C GLU A 89 0.80 3.05 -21.45
N GLN A 90 0.80 2.64 -20.18
CA GLN A 90 0.54 3.58 -19.07
C GLN A 90 1.79 4.16 -18.39
N GLY A 91 2.90 4.16 -19.05
CA GLY A 91 4.16 4.62 -18.49
C GLY A 91 4.82 3.56 -17.58
N PRO A 92 6.08 3.76 -17.24
CA PRO A 92 6.83 2.79 -16.46
C PRO A 92 6.25 2.64 -15.06
N GLN A 93 6.01 1.40 -14.66
CA GLN A 93 5.84 1.04 -13.27
C GLN A 93 7.21 0.66 -12.71
N TRP A 94 7.50 1.12 -11.51
CA TRP A 94 8.78 0.87 -10.88
C TRP A 94 8.69 -0.27 -9.87
N LEU A 95 9.75 -1.06 -9.81
CA LEU A 95 9.92 -2.11 -8.81
C LEU A 95 11.13 -1.79 -7.95
N TYR A 96 10.91 -1.66 -6.65
CA TYR A 96 11.98 -1.39 -5.70
C TYR A 96 12.11 -2.52 -4.69
N ASP A 97 13.34 -2.85 -4.35
CA ASP A 97 13.59 -3.55 -3.09
C ASP A 97 13.19 -2.66 -1.93
N ARG A 98 12.33 -3.20 -1.07
CA ARG A 98 11.77 -2.45 0.05
C ARG A 98 12.80 -2.11 1.12
N GLY A 99 13.81 -2.96 1.30
CA GLY A 99 14.91 -2.65 2.22
C GLY A 99 15.60 -1.36 1.80
N ARG A 100 15.86 -1.22 0.51
CA ARG A 100 16.48 -0.02 -0.06
C ARG A 100 15.56 1.19 -0.02
N LEU A 101 14.35 1.09 -0.52
CA LEU A 101 13.41 2.22 -0.60
C LEU A 101 13.09 2.78 0.79
N ASP A 102 12.75 1.90 1.74
CA ASP A 102 12.42 2.30 3.09
C ASP A 102 13.63 2.96 3.79
N ASN A 103 14.84 2.44 3.53
CA ASN A 103 16.08 3.02 4.08
C ASN A 103 16.40 4.39 3.49
N LEU A 104 16.17 4.63 2.20
CA LEU A 104 16.37 5.95 1.58
C LEU A 104 15.50 7.02 2.26
N LEU A 105 14.23 6.74 2.48
CA LEU A 105 13.32 7.68 3.17
C LEU A 105 13.76 7.93 4.62
N LEU A 106 14.17 6.88 5.35
CA LEU A 106 14.62 7.02 6.74
C LEU A 106 15.97 7.73 6.84
N ALA A 107 16.89 7.47 5.91
CA ALA A 107 18.18 8.16 5.83
C ALA A 107 17.99 9.66 5.57
N GLU A 108 17.06 10.04 4.71
CA GLU A 108 16.71 11.44 4.48
C GLU A 108 16.16 12.10 5.76
N CYS A 109 15.34 11.40 6.56
CA CYS A 109 14.92 11.90 7.87
C CYS A 109 16.12 12.21 8.77
N LYS A 110 17.09 11.28 8.86
CA LYS A 110 18.32 11.47 9.63
C LYS A 110 19.15 12.66 9.10
N ALA A 111 19.29 12.78 7.80
CA ALA A 111 20.04 13.86 7.15
C ALA A 111 19.45 15.24 7.45
N ARG A 112 18.13 15.33 7.60
CA ARG A 112 17.42 16.57 7.99
C ARG A 112 17.46 16.84 9.49
N GLY A 113 18.00 15.96 10.32
CA GLY A 113 18.11 16.14 11.76
C GLY A 113 16.95 15.56 12.58
N VAL A 114 16.08 14.75 11.96
CA VAL A 114 15.07 13.97 12.71
C VAL A 114 15.76 12.93 13.58
N ARG A 115 15.40 12.84 14.85
CA ARG A 115 15.91 11.81 15.74
C ARG A 115 15.34 10.45 15.36
N VAL A 116 16.18 9.46 15.05
CA VAL A 116 15.76 8.10 14.71
C VAL A 116 16.36 7.12 15.70
N ILE A 117 15.50 6.30 16.34
CA ILE A 117 15.86 5.26 17.28
C ILE A 117 15.51 3.92 16.63
N GLU A 118 16.52 3.22 16.13
CA GLU A 118 16.42 1.90 15.51
C GLU A 118 16.66 0.77 16.53
N GLY A 119 16.19 -0.43 16.25
CA GLY A 119 16.32 -1.59 17.11
C GLY A 119 15.46 -1.51 18.40
N ALA A 120 14.57 -0.53 18.49
CA ALA A 120 13.79 -0.20 19.67
C ALA A 120 12.30 -0.56 19.47
N ARG A 121 11.91 -1.72 19.94
CA ARG A 121 10.52 -2.15 19.83
C ARG A 121 9.64 -1.42 20.82
N VAL A 122 8.61 -0.73 20.33
CA VAL A 122 7.53 -0.20 21.18
C VAL A 122 6.69 -1.36 21.74
N ARG A 123 6.61 -1.45 23.07
CA ARG A 123 5.95 -2.54 23.79
C ARG A 123 4.65 -2.11 24.45
N GLU A 124 4.58 -0.84 24.81
CA GLU A 124 3.44 -0.27 25.52
C GLU A 124 3.34 1.22 25.25
N ILE A 125 2.14 1.71 25.18
CA ILE A 125 1.82 3.13 25.06
C ILE A 125 0.80 3.44 26.13
N ASP A 126 1.22 4.23 27.12
CA ASP A 126 0.32 4.85 28.10
C ASP A 126 -0.17 6.17 27.51
N ALA A 127 -1.44 6.20 27.15
CA ALA A 127 -2.09 7.35 26.52
C ALA A 127 -2.92 8.08 27.60
N GLN A 128 -2.31 9.07 28.20
CA GLN A 128 -3.04 10.02 29.07
C GLN A 128 -3.65 11.13 28.21
N PRO A 129 -4.66 11.85 28.66
CA PRO A 129 -5.17 13.00 27.92
C PRO A 129 -4.04 13.99 27.61
N TYR A 130 -3.64 14.06 26.33
CA TYR A 130 -2.63 14.97 25.78
C TYR A 130 -1.16 14.68 26.15
N ASP A 131 -0.84 13.48 26.65
CA ASP A 131 0.51 13.05 26.95
C ASP A 131 0.66 11.56 26.66
N PHE A 132 1.76 11.18 26.02
CA PHE A 132 1.99 9.81 25.59
C PHE A 132 3.34 9.32 26.10
N ARG A 133 3.29 8.37 27.01
CA ARG A 133 4.48 7.66 27.45
C ARG A 133 4.63 6.35 26.69
N VAL A 134 5.71 6.26 25.94
CA VAL A 134 6.03 5.09 25.12
C VAL A 134 7.13 4.29 25.79
N ARG A 135 6.82 3.04 26.16
CA ARG A 135 7.83 2.10 26.64
C ARG A 135 8.44 1.36 25.44
N THR A 136 9.73 1.49 25.28
CA THR A 136 10.49 0.88 24.19
C THR A 136 11.76 0.24 24.73
N GLY A 137 12.40 -0.65 23.97
CA GLY A 137 13.68 -1.21 24.30
C GLY A 137 13.89 -2.63 23.79
N ALA A 138 15.15 -3.10 23.91
CA ALA A 138 15.51 -4.50 23.78
C ALA A 138 15.08 -5.28 25.04
N VAL A 139 15.15 -6.62 25.00
CA VAL A 139 14.82 -7.47 26.15
C VAL A 139 15.73 -7.12 27.32
N GLY A 140 15.16 -6.71 28.43
CA GLY A 140 15.91 -6.36 29.65
C GLY A 140 16.44 -4.92 29.74
N GLN A 141 16.17 -4.07 28.74
CA GLN A 141 16.57 -2.65 28.72
C GLN A 141 15.40 -1.78 28.28
N ASP A 142 14.44 -1.58 29.18
CA ASP A 142 13.31 -0.69 28.90
C ASP A 142 13.73 0.78 29.00
N ALA A 143 13.34 1.57 28.01
CA ALA A 143 13.44 3.00 27.99
C ALA A 143 12.05 3.62 27.86
N TYR A 144 11.85 4.79 28.44
CA TYR A 144 10.61 5.53 28.36
C TYR A 144 10.84 6.83 27.57
N LEU A 145 9.94 7.10 26.65
CA LEU A 145 9.91 8.32 25.83
C LEU A 145 8.56 8.99 26.03
N ASP A 146 8.60 10.28 26.34
CA ASP A 146 7.38 11.07 26.54
C ASP A 146 7.19 12.01 25.37
N PHE A 147 5.96 12.04 24.82
CA PHE A 147 5.62 12.83 23.63
C PHE A 147 4.32 13.61 23.87
N ASP A 148 4.31 14.84 23.36
CA ASP A 148 3.10 15.65 23.31
C ASP A 148 2.14 15.20 22.19
N TRP A 149 2.67 14.69 21.09
CA TRP A 149 1.93 14.12 19.97
C TRP A 149 2.44 12.73 19.62
N LEU A 150 1.53 11.83 19.29
CA LEU A 150 1.88 10.49 18.85
C LEU A 150 1.33 10.19 17.46
N VAL A 151 2.17 9.64 16.60
CA VAL A 151 1.82 9.22 15.24
C VAL A 151 2.06 7.73 15.10
N GLY A 152 1.01 6.97 14.91
CA GLY A 152 1.10 5.54 14.61
C GLY A 152 1.32 5.30 13.13
N ALA A 153 2.49 4.77 12.79
CA ALA A 153 2.90 4.36 11.45
C ALA A 153 3.52 2.94 11.45
N ASP A 154 3.17 2.15 12.46
CA ASP A 154 3.75 0.85 12.80
C ASP A 154 3.15 -0.33 12.01
N GLY A 155 2.38 -0.03 10.97
CA GLY A 155 1.86 -1.00 10.00
C GLY A 155 0.84 -1.98 10.59
N ALA A 156 0.57 -3.07 9.86
CA ALA A 156 -0.47 -4.04 10.21
C ALA A 156 -0.22 -4.80 11.53
N ARG A 157 1.03 -4.95 11.95
CA ARG A 157 1.39 -5.60 13.22
C ARG A 157 1.61 -4.64 14.37
N GLY A 158 1.39 -3.36 14.14
CA GLY A 158 1.58 -2.30 15.11
C GLY A 158 0.66 -2.40 16.32
N ILE A 159 1.06 -1.72 17.38
CA ILE A 159 0.27 -1.66 18.62
C ILE A 159 -0.40 -0.31 18.82
N THR A 160 0.07 0.73 18.11
CA THR A 160 -0.36 2.12 18.36
C THR A 160 -1.88 2.27 18.26
N GLY A 161 -2.49 1.80 17.18
CA GLY A 161 -3.94 1.88 17.00
C GLY A 161 -4.70 1.24 18.16
N ARG A 162 -4.30 0.03 18.54
CA ARG A 162 -4.95 -0.70 19.67
C ARG A 162 -4.77 -0.02 21.00
N SER A 163 -3.57 0.49 21.30
CA SER A 163 -3.28 1.21 22.54
C SER A 163 -4.09 2.51 22.64
N LEU A 164 -4.44 3.11 21.51
CA LEU A 164 -5.29 4.30 21.42
C LEU A 164 -6.81 3.99 21.39
N GLY A 165 -7.20 2.71 21.50
CA GLY A 165 -8.61 2.31 21.38
C GLY A 165 -9.18 2.47 19.95
N LEU A 166 -8.32 2.47 18.95
CA LEU A 166 -8.68 2.54 17.53
C LEU A 166 -8.67 1.13 16.95
N ALA A 167 -9.83 0.65 16.51
CA ALA A 167 -9.94 -0.64 15.87
C ALA A 167 -9.33 -0.59 14.45
N PRO A 168 -8.63 -1.64 14.02
CA PRO A 168 -8.19 -1.76 12.64
C PRO A 168 -9.41 -1.82 11.70
N GLY A 169 -9.19 -1.49 10.43
CA GLY A 169 -10.16 -1.72 9.37
C GLY A 169 -10.27 -3.20 9.01
N ILE A 170 -10.30 -3.50 7.71
CA ILE A 170 -10.27 -4.88 7.23
C ILE A 170 -8.83 -5.38 7.31
N VAL A 171 -8.65 -6.59 7.83
CA VAL A 171 -7.34 -7.25 7.90
C VAL A 171 -7.31 -8.38 6.87
N GLY A 172 -6.47 -8.23 5.86
CA GLY A 172 -6.19 -9.28 4.89
C GLY A 172 -4.92 -10.05 5.19
N ARG A 173 -4.58 -10.96 4.29
CA ARG A 173 -3.37 -11.79 4.37
C ARG A 173 -2.73 -11.88 3.00
N LEU A 174 -1.42 -11.80 2.95
CA LEU A 174 -0.66 -12.15 1.77
C LEU A 174 0.32 -13.29 2.07
N ILE A 175 0.62 -14.05 1.03
CA ILE A 175 1.71 -15.02 0.99
C ILE A 175 2.54 -14.73 -0.24
N GLU A 176 3.86 -14.73 -0.07
CA GLU A 176 4.80 -14.45 -1.15
C GLU A 176 6.07 -15.30 -0.99
N ALA A 177 6.69 -15.64 -2.11
CA ALA A 177 8.03 -16.19 -2.14
C ALA A 177 8.74 -15.83 -3.46
N VAL A 178 10.02 -16.18 -3.55
CA VAL A 178 10.85 -16.03 -4.75
C VAL A 178 10.84 -17.35 -5.54
N PHE A 179 10.63 -17.23 -6.83
CA PHE A 179 10.54 -18.35 -7.77
C PHE A 179 11.46 -18.12 -8.96
N GLU A 180 11.88 -19.23 -9.57
CA GLU A 180 12.60 -19.25 -10.84
C GLU A 180 11.79 -19.95 -11.92
N PRO A 181 11.85 -19.50 -13.18
CA PRO A 181 11.16 -20.16 -14.28
C PRO A 181 11.81 -21.50 -14.61
N VAL A 182 10.99 -22.54 -14.78
CA VAL A 182 11.41 -23.84 -15.31
C VAL A 182 10.97 -23.97 -16.76
N SER A 183 9.74 -23.56 -17.05
CA SER A 183 9.14 -23.57 -18.39
C SER A 183 8.25 -22.34 -18.64
N SER A 184 8.42 -21.31 -17.81
CA SER A 184 7.61 -20.10 -17.89
C SER A 184 8.05 -19.22 -19.06
N ALA A 185 7.07 -18.69 -19.81
CA ALA A 185 7.25 -17.69 -20.86
C ALA A 185 6.86 -16.27 -20.41
N HIS A 186 6.79 -16.00 -19.09
CA HIS A 186 6.43 -14.68 -18.58
C HIS A 186 7.50 -13.65 -18.91
N ASP A 187 7.06 -12.53 -19.47
CA ASP A 187 7.92 -11.40 -19.80
C ASP A 187 8.32 -10.65 -18.51
N PRO A 188 9.64 -10.54 -18.21
CA PRO A 188 10.09 -9.86 -16.99
C PRO A 188 9.89 -8.32 -17.04
N SER A 189 9.35 -7.78 -18.12
CA SER A 189 8.98 -6.36 -18.19
C SER A 189 7.49 -6.12 -17.92
N ILE A 190 6.72 -7.14 -17.55
CA ILE A 190 5.27 -7.07 -17.30
C ILE A 190 4.99 -7.48 -15.84
N LEU A 191 4.08 -6.75 -15.19
CA LEU A 191 3.49 -7.13 -13.91
C LEU A 191 2.19 -7.87 -14.17
N TYR A 192 2.10 -9.11 -13.72
CA TYR A 192 0.90 -9.94 -13.91
C TYR A 192 0.05 -9.94 -12.66
N PHE A 193 -1.24 -9.64 -12.83
CA PHE A 193 -2.29 -9.69 -11.82
C PHE A 193 -3.32 -10.72 -12.23
N ASP A 194 -3.46 -11.79 -11.48
CA ASP A 194 -4.30 -12.93 -11.80
C ASP A 194 -5.47 -13.02 -10.81
N PHE A 195 -6.69 -12.97 -11.31
CA PHE A 195 -7.92 -12.98 -10.51
C PHE A 195 -8.57 -14.36 -10.40
N ASP A 196 -7.90 -15.43 -10.86
CA ASP A 196 -8.37 -16.80 -10.66
C ASP A 196 -8.64 -17.20 -9.20
N PRO A 197 -7.91 -16.66 -8.19
CA PRO A 197 -8.26 -16.89 -6.79
C PRO A 197 -9.73 -16.64 -6.47
N ILE A 198 -10.34 -15.63 -7.08
CA ILE A 198 -11.78 -15.31 -6.90
C ILE A 198 -12.67 -16.47 -7.37
N LEU A 199 -12.32 -17.10 -8.49
CA LEU A 199 -13.06 -18.25 -9.04
C LEU A 199 -12.92 -19.49 -8.15
N ASP A 200 -11.81 -19.60 -7.44
CA ASP A 200 -11.51 -20.66 -6.47
C ASP A 200 -12.05 -20.34 -5.05
N GLY A 201 -12.81 -19.23 -4.89
CA GLY A 201 -13.42 -18.85 -3.62
C GLY A 201 -12.50 -18.07 -2.67
N ILE A 202 -11.30 -17.67 -3.10
CA ILE A 202 -10.38 -16.82 -2.34
C ILE A 202 -10.62 -15.36 -2.71
N PRO A 203 -11.08 -14.50 -1.77
CA PRO A 203 -11.42 -13.11 -2.08
C PRO A 203 -10.18 -12.23 -2.25
N GLY A 204 -9.52 -12.35 -3.39
CA GLY A 204 -8.27 -11.67 -3.66
C GLY A 204 -7.74 -11.94 -5.06
N TYR A 205 -6.44 -11.77 -5.25
CA TYR A 205 -5.76 -12.01 -6.51
C TYR A 205 -4.36 -12.59 -6.27
N ALA A 206 -3.76 -13.18 -7.30
CA ALA A 206 -2.36 -13.59 -7.32
C ALA A 206 -1.53 -12.69 -8.23
N TRP A 207 -0.24 -12.65 -8.00
CA TRP A 207 0.68 -11.86 -8.83
C TRP A 207 1.91 -12.66 -9.23
N ILE A 208 2.49 -12.26 -10.37
CA ILE A 208 3.83 -12.65 -10.83
C ILE A 208 4.56 -11.37 -11.19
N PHE A 209 5.53 -10.98 -10.37
CA PHE A 209 6.34 -9.78 -10.58
C PHE A 209 7.81 -10.14 -10.74
N PRO A 210 8.57 -9.47 -11.63
CA PRO A 210 10.02 -9.63 -11.64
C PRO A 210 10.60 -9.30 -10.28
N TYR A 211 11.65 -10.02 -9.87
CA TYR A 211 12.27 -9.81 -8.57
C TYR A 211 13.14 -8.54 -8.59
N PRO A 212 12.80 -7.51 -7.81
CA PRO A 212 13.62 -6.30 -7.74
C PRO A 212 14.99 -6.62 -7.12
N LYS A 213 16.05 -6.10 -7.73
CA LYS A 213 17.40 -6.35 -7.30
C LYS A 213 17.64 -5.81 -5.88
N PRO A 214 18.06 -6.65 -4.92
CA PRO A 214 18.47 -6.18 -3.61
C PRO A 214 19.67 -5.27 -3.78
N GLY A 215 19.61 -4.06 -3.24
CA GLY A 215 20.72 -3.11 -3.35
C GLY A 215 21.39 -2.85 -2.01
N PRO A 216 22.68 -2.49 -2.00
CA PRO A 216 23.30 -1.91 -0.83
C PRO A 216 22.62 -0.58 -0.46
N ALA A 217 22.57 -0.29 0.82
CA ALA A 217 21.80 0.82 1.40
C ALA A 217 22.29 2.23 1.03
N ALA A 218 23.40 2.39 0.33
CA ALA A 218 24.11 3.66 0.27
C ALA A 218 24.96 3.87 -0.99
N GLU A 219 24.51 3.51 -2.17
CA GLU A 219 25.20 4.01 -3.34
C GLU A 219 24.32 5.00 -4.09
N SER A 220 24.80 6.23 -3.98
CA SER A 220 24.53 7.47 -4.71
C SER A 220 23.69 7.37 -5.99
N VAL A 221 22.89 8.40 -6.16
CA VAL A 221 22.35 8.92 -7.41
C VAL A 221 23.42 8.81 -8.51
N GLY A 222 23.36 7.83 -9.41
CA GLY A 222 24.29 7.65 -10.51
C GLY A 222 23.93 6.48 -11.40
N GLU A 223 23.84 6.76 -12.69
CA GLU A 223 23.73 5.92 -13.88
C GLU A 223 22.75 4.71 -13.91
N ALA A 224 21.70 4.89 -14.68
CA ALA A 224 20.66 3.91 -15.00
C ALA A 224 21.16 2.86 -16.03
N SER A 225 22.19 2.10 -15.73
CA SER A 225 22.68 1.07 -16.67
C SER A 225 22.24 -0.37 -16.35
N ASP A 226 21.48 -0.57 -15.27
CA ASP A 226 21.04 -1.90 -14.82
C ASP A 226 19.51 -2.00 -14.86
N SER A 227 18.99 -3.14 -15.33
CA SER A 227 17.55 -3.42 -15.41
C SER A 227 16.80 -3.32 -14.07
N GLY A 228 17.50 -3.17 -12.96
CA GLY A 228 16.94 -3.07 -11.62
C GLY A 228 16.23 -4.32 -11.12
N VAL A 229 16.24 -5.40 -11.90
CA VAL A 229 15.69 -6.70 -11.53
C VAL A 229 16.74 -7.79 -11.59
N VAL A 230 16.56 -8.85 -10.83
CA VAL A 230 17.43 -10.04 -10.89
C VAL A 230 16.97 -10.90 -12.06
N PRO A 231 17.82 -11.12 -13.08
CA PRO A 231 17.44 -11.93 -14.24
C PRO A 231 17.01 -13.34 -13.81
N GLY A 232 15.90 -13.81 -14.36
CA GLY A 232 15.39 -15.16 -14.10
C GLY A 232 14.80 -15.38 -12.71
N LEU A 233 14.55 -14.33 -11.92
CA LEU A 233 13.83 -14.46 -10.65
C LEU A 233 12.54 -13.63 -10.65
N PHE A 234 11.51 -14.20 -10.00
CA PHE A 234 10.20 -13.59 -9.87
C PHE A 234 9.68 -13.71 -8.44
N LYS A 235 8.89 -12.74 -8.00
CA LYS A 235 8.08 -12.81 -6.81
C LYS A 235 6.67 -13.24 -7.20
N LEU A 236 6.26 -14.40 -6.71
CA LEU A 236 4.88 -14.85 -6.85
C LEU A 236 4.22 -14.84 -5.48
N GLY A 237 2.97 -14.45 -5.47
CA GLY A 237 2.21 -14.46 -4.24
C GLY A 237 0.71 -14.42 -4.48
N ILE A 238 -0.01 -14.48 -3.37
CA ILE A 238 -1.47 -14.37 -3.31
C ILE A 238 -1.87 -13.44 -2.17
N MET A 239 -2.90 -12.64 -2.41
CA MET A 239 -3.58 -11.83 -1.42
C MET A 239 -4.97 -12.42 -1.15
N ASP A 240 -5.32 -12.60 0.11
CA ASP A 240 -6.69 -12.73 0.57
C ASP A 240 -7.12 -11.40 1.19
N GLY A 241 -7.85 -10.61 0.44
CA GLY A 241 -8.29 -9.26 0.82
C GLY A 241 -9.35 -9.22 1.92
N ARG A 242 -9.78 -10.37 2.45
CA ARG A 242 -10.72 -10.48 3.56
C ARG A 242 -10.17 -11.25 4.76
N GLY A 243 -9.02 -11.90 4.60
CA GLY A 243 -8.36 -12.67 5.64
C GLY A 243 -9.16 -13.89 6.11
N VAL A 244 -10.03 -14.42 5.26
CA VAL A 244 -10.94 -15.54 5.61
C VAL A 244 -10.36 -16.90 5.24
N THR A 245 -9.43 -16.94 4.30
CA THR A 245 -8.83 -18.19 3.83
C THR A 245 -7.73 -18.66 4.78
N PRO A 246 -7.73 -19.95 5.18
CA PRO A 246 -6.67 -20.49 6.02
C PRO A 246 -5.28 -20.36 5.38
N GLY A 247 -4.25 -20.00 6.16
CA GLY A 247 -2.89 -19.78 5.64
C GLY A 247 -2.28 -21.01 4.96
N ALA A 248 -2.63 -22.23 5.41
CA ALA A 248 -2.20 -23.47 4.76
C ALA A 248 -2.81 -23.62 3.36
N GLU A 249 -4.05 -23.19 3.17
CA GLU A 249 -4.73 -23.21 1.89
C GLU A 249 -4.13 -22.19 0.92
N LEU A 250 -3.87 -20.97 1.38
CA LEU A 250 -3.16 -19.95 0.60
C LEU A 250 -1.79 -20.45 0.15
N LYS A 251 -1.03 -21.11 1.03
CA LYS A 251 0.28 -21.69 0.68
C LYS A 251 0.16 -22.76 -0.40
N ARG A 252 -0.80 -23.69 -0.25
CA ARG A 252 -1.04 -24.73 -1.24
C ARG A 252 -1.42 -24.09 -2.58
N TRP A 253 -2.37 -23.16 -2.58
CA TRP A 253 -2.81 -22.46 -3.80
C TRP A 253 -1.64 -21.77 -4.50
N THR A 254 -0.76 -21.09 -3.74
CA THR A 254 0.42 -20.41 -4.29
C THR A 254 1.37 -21.40 -4.97
N MET A 255 1.60 -22.56 -4.38
CA MET A 255 2.47 -23.58 -4.97
C MET A 255 1.86 -24.17 -6.24
N ASP A 256 0.57 -24.50 -6.23
CA ASP A 256 -0.15 -24.99 -7.40
C ASP A 256 -0.19 -23.95 -8.53
N TYR A 257 -0.36 -22.68 -8.17
CA TYR A 257 -0.30 -21.54 -9.10
C TYR A 257 1.09 -21.41 -9.74
N ALA A 258 2.14 -21.45 -8.94
CA ALA A 258 3.51 -21.40 -9.44
C ALA A 258 3.79 -22.57 -10.41
N ALA A 259 3.43 -23.78 -10.04
CA ALA A 259 3.62 -24.95 -10.89
C ALA A 259 2.86 -24.85 -12.22
N ARG A 260 1.59 -24.42 -12.20
CA ARG A 260 0.78 -24.19 -13.42
C ARG A 260 1.38 -23.13 -14.35
N ASN A 261 2.07 -22.14 -13.79
CA ASN A 261 2.72 -21.08 -14.55
C ASN A 261 4.19 -21.38 -14.91
N GLY A 262 4.67 -22.61 -14.66
CA GLY A 262 6.01 -23.04 -15.04
C GLY A 262 7.13 -22.49 -14.16
N PHE A 263 6.85 -22.28 -12.88
CA PHE A 263 7.81 -21.78 -11.89
C PHE A 263 8.13 -22.83 -10.82
N ARG A 264 9.33 -22.73 -10.27
CA ARG A 264 9.81 -23.52 -9.12
C ARG A 264 10.23 -22.58 -8.00
N LEU A 265 9.91 -22.93 -6.76
CA LEU A 265 10.33 -22.22 -5.57
C LEU A 265 11.86 -22.23 -5.43
N VAL A 266 12.47 -21.08 -5.18
CA VAL A 266 13.92 -20.95 -5.02
C VAL A 266 14.34 -21.37 -3.61
N ASP A 267 13.68 -20.80 -2.60
CA ASP A 267 13.92 -21.12 -1.19
C ASP A 267 12.70 -21.85 -0.65
N ASP A 268 12.86 -22.90 0.15
CA ASP A 268 11.76 -23.68 0.73
C ASP A 268 10.87 -22.88 1.72
N LYS A 269 10.73 -21.55 1.49
CA LYS A 269 10.08 -20.65 2.42
C LYS A 269 9.05 -19.73 1.76
N LEU A 270 7.79 -20.09 1.94
CA LEU A 270 6.68 -19.17 1.73
C LEU A 270 6.49 -18.31 2.98
N SER A 271 6.57 -17.01 2.79
CA SER A 271 6.38 -16.03 3.87
C SER A 271 5.00 -15.39 3.81
N GLY A 272 4.40 -15.17 4.97
CA GLY A 272 3.08 -14.55 5.08
C GLY A 272 3.10 -13.28 5.92
N TRP A 273 2.24 -12.31 5.56
CA TRP A 273 2.09 -11.07 6.28
C TRP A 273 0.63 -10.61 6.32
N PRO A 274 0.14 -10.06 7.44
CA PRO A 274 -1.15 -9.39 7.46
C PRO A 274 -1.04 -8.01 6.81
N GLU A 275 -2.14 -7.55 6.22
CA GLU A 275 -2.29 -6.18 5.71
C GLU A 275 -3.53 -5.54 6.29
N HIS A 276 -3.45 -4.26 6.64
CA HIS A 276 -4.61 -3.48 7.03
C HIS A 276 -5.13 -2.68 5.83
N TYR A 277 -6.38 -2.91 5.48
CA TYR A 277 -7.03 -2.21 4.39
C TYR A 277 -7.91 -1.07 4.88
N TYR A 278 -7.88 0.00 4.11
CA TYR A 278 -8.71 1.17 4.37
C TYR A 278 -10.20 0.82 4.32
N ALA A 279 -10.91 1.21 5.36
CA ALA A 279 -12.35 1.22 5.38
C ALA A 279 -12.84 2.63 5.76
N PRO A 280 -13.84 3.18 5.06
CA PRO A 280 -14.31 4.56 5.28
C PRO A 280 -14.82 4.85 6.70
N SER A 281 -15.10 3.81 7.47
CA SER A 281 -15.53 3.89 8.88
C SER A 281 -14.40 3.77 9.89
N THR A 282 -13.17 3.46 9.44
CA THR A 282 -12.03 3.28 10.34
C THR A 282 -11.62 4.62 10.95
N ARG A 283 -11.60 4.68 12.27
CA ARG A 283 -11.10 5.84 13.00
C ARG A 283 -9.57 5.82 13.02
N ALA A 284 -8.97 7.00 12.87
CA ALA A 284 -7.52 7.16 12.83
C ALA A 284 -7.01 8.34 13.70
N HIS A 285 -7.86 8.87 14.57
CA HIS A 285 -7.53 10.02 15.38
C HIS A 285 -8.16 9.94 16.77
N VAL A 286 -7.37 10.32 17.77
CA VAL A 286 -7.79 10.71 19.11
C VAL A 286 -7.08 12.02 19.47
N PRO A 287 -7.51 12.78 20.51
CA PRO A 287 -6.81 13.98 20.92
C PRO A 287 -5.32 13.73 21.17
N GLY A 288 -4.45 14.44 20.46
CA GLY A 288 -2.99 14.31 20.53
C GLY A 288 -2.39 13.17 19.72
N ALA A 289 -3.18 12.29 19.09
CA ALA A 289 -2.62 11.21 18.27
C ALA A 289 -3.38 10.93 16.99
N ILE A 290 -2.63 10.50 15.96
CA ILE A 290 -3.14 10.11 14.63
C ILE A 290 -2.50 8.81 14.14
N LEU A 291 -3.18 8.11 13.26
CA LEU A 291 -2.63 7.01 12.47
C LEU A 291 -2.40 7.46 11.02
N VAL A 292 -1.31 6.96 10.42
CA VAL A 292 -0.97 7.15 9.00
C VAL A 292 -0.46 5.83 8.41
N GLY A 293 -0.40 5.75 7.09
CA GLY A 293 0.07 4.57 6.39
C GLY A 293 -0.79 3.34 6.66
N GLU A 294 -0.15 2.17 6.62
CA GLU A 294 -0.83 0.89 6.82
C GLU A 294 -1.42 0.72 8.24
N ALA A 295 -0.96 1.50 9.23
CA ALA A 295 -1.58 1.52 10.55
C ALA A 295 -3.01 2.06 10.51
N TRP A 296 -3.34 2.94 9.56
CA TRP A 296 -4.70 3.38 9.25
C TRP A 296 -5.38 2.49 8.21
N GLY A 297 -4.67 2.13 7.15
CA GLY A 297 -5.13 1.25 6.09
C GLY A 297 -4.66 1.71 4.71
N ILE A 298 -4.38 0.71 3.86
CA ILE A 298 -3.93 0.87 2.47
C ILE A 298 -5.01 0.44 1.48
N ASP A 299 -4.68 0.38 0.18
CA ASP A 299 -5.60 -0.04 -0.88
C ASP A 299 -6.22 -1.42 -0.60
N PRO A 300 -7.55 -1.51 -0.45
CA PRO A 300 -8.24 -2.77 -0.19
C PRO A 300 -8.51 -3.61 -1.45
N LEU A 301 -8.17 -3.11 -2.64
CA LEU A 301 -8.43 -3.79 -3.91
C LEU A 301 -7.22 -4.57 -4.40
N LEU A 302 -6.09 -3.91 -4.55
CA LEU A 302 -4.84 -4.51 -5.06
C LEU A 302 -3.70 -4.51 -4.02
N GLY A 303 -3.94 -4.06 -2.80
CA GLY A 303 -2.94 -4.06 -1.74
C GLY A 303 -1.79 -3.06 -2.00
N GLU A 304 -2.00 -2.04 -2.84
CA GLU A 304 -1.02 -0.98 -2.98
C GLU A 304 -0.83 -0.29 -1.63
N GLY A 305 0.39 -0.35 -1.09
CA GLY A 305 0.66 0.15 0.25
C GLY A 305 1.51 1.40 0.28
N ILE A 306 2.38 1.62 -0.71
CA ILE A 306 3.40 2.66 -0.64
C ILE A 306 2.79 4.03 -0.93
N ALA A 307 2.17 4.25 -2.09
CA ALA A 307 1.57 5.54 -2.41
C ALA A 307 0.49 5.95 -1.39
N PRO A 308 -0.48 5.10 -0.99
CA PRO A 308 -1.43 5.44 0.06
C PRO A 308 -0.79 5.76 1.42
N ALA A 309 0.34 5.10 1.76
CA ALA A 309 1.05 5.41 2.99
C ALA A 309 1.68 6.81 2.94
N LEU A 310 2.31 7.19 1.82
CA LEU A 310 2.87 8.52 1.62
C LEU A 310 1.77 9.59 1.61
N GLU A 311 0.67 9.35 0.94
CA GLU A 311 -0.46 10.30 0.85
C GLU A 311 -1.17 10.53 2.19
N SER A 312 -1.42 9.47 2.95
CA SER A 312 -1.99 9.60 4.29
C SER A 312 -1.01 10.28 5.25
N ALA A 313 0.30 10.06 5.08
CA ALA A 313 1.36 10.74 5.81
C ALA A 313 1.38 12.24 5.50
N ALA A 314 1.34 12.63 4.21
CA ALA A 314 1.25 14.03 3.79
C ALA A 314 0.02 14.73 4.38
N TYR A 315 -1.13 14.07 4.29
CA TYR A 315 -2.37 14.59 4.88
C TYR A 315 -2.24 14.73 6.40
N GLY A 316 -1.74 13.70 7.09
CA GLY A 316 -1.54 13.70 8.53
C GLY A 316 -0.61 14.82 8.98
N ALA A 317 0.52 15.01 8.29
CA ALA A 317 1.49 16.08 8.56
C ALA A 317 0.86 17.47 8.43
N LEU A 318 0.11 17.72 7.35
CA LEU A 318 -0.61 18.97 7.16
C LEU A 318 -1.63 19.23 8.29
N ARG A 319 -2.39 18.22 8.67
CA ARG A 319 -3.42 18.35 9.72
C ARG A 319 -2.81 18.55 11.09
N LEU A 320 -1.69 17.88 11.39
CA LEU A 320 -0.96 18.07 12.63
C LEU A 320 -0.34 19.46 12.68
N ARG A 321 0.32 19.92 11.59
CA ARG A 321 0.85 21.29 11.51
C ARG A 321 -0.23 22.34 11.80
N GLN A 322 -1.40 22.22 11.19
CA GLN A 322 -2.54 23.11 11.45
C GLN A 322 -3.01 23.07 12.91
N ALA A 323 -2.92 21.93 13.57
CA ALA A 323 -3.27 21.80 14.99
C ALA A 323 -2.22 22.49 15.88
N LEU A 324 -0.93 22.33 15.55
CA LEU A 324 0.17 23.02 16.23
C LEU A 324 0.03 24.55 16.12
N ASP A 325 -0.24 25.07 14.93
CA ASP A 325 -0.43 26.51 14.70
C ASP A 325 -1.59 27.10 15.52
N LYS A 326 -2.63 26.29 15.77
CA LYS A 326 -3.80 26.69 16.56
C LYS A 326 -3.65 26.41 18.05
N GLY A 327 -2.55 25.81 18.48
CA GLY A 327 -2.35 25.40 19.87
C GLY A 327 -3.38 24.38 20.38
N THR A 328 -3.93 23.54 19.50
CA THR A 328 -4.96 22.54 19.86
C THR A 328 -4.45 21.11 19.71
N ARG A 329 -4.90 20.24 20.57
CA ARG A 329 -4.63 18.79 20.51
C ARG A 329 -5.71 18.01 19.76
N VAL A 330 -6.74 18.66 19.27
CA VAL A 330 -7.87 18.02 18.57
C VAL A 330 -7.83 18.38 17.08
N ILE A 331 -7.70 17.38 16.23
CA ILE A 331 -7.82 17.53 14.77
C ILE A 331 -9.27 17.21 14.38
N ARG A 332 -10.09 18.25 14.32
CA ARG A 332 -11.51 18.05 13.96
C ARG A 332 -11.66 17.48 12.55
N HIS A 333 -12.54 16.51 12.40
CA HIS A 333 -12.90 15.90 11.11
C HIS A 333 -11.71 15.28 10.38
N TYR A 334 -10.75 14.66 11.08
CA TYR A 334 -9.56 14.06 10.48
C TYR A 334 -9.93 13.05 9.38
N GLU A 335 -10.71 12.04 9.72
CA GLU A 335 -11.12 10.97 8.78
C GLU A 335 -12.03 11.51 7.67
N ARG A 336 -12.97 12.40 8.03
CA ARG A 336 -13.87 13.02 7.05
C ARG A 336 -13.10 13.87 6.04
N GLY A 337 -12.14 14.67 6.51
CA GLY A 337 -11.30 15.51 5.65
C GLY A 337 -10.45 14.67 4.70
N PHE A 338 -9.85 13.58 5.18
CA PHE A 338 -9.11 12.64 4.34
C PHE A 338 -10.01 12.01 3.28
N LYS A 339 -11.19 11.50 3.65
CA LYS A 339 -12.14 10.90 2.71
C LYS A 339 -12.48 11.82 1.53
N TRP A 340 -12.46 13.14 1.73
CA TRP A 340 -12.73 14.12 0.67
C TRP A 340 -11.47 14.60 -0.07
N SER A 341 -10.27 14.24 0.38
CA SER A 341 -9.04 14.44 -0.38
C SER A 341 -8.99 13.55 -1.62
N LEU A 342 -8.08 13.81 -2.55
CA LEU A 342 -7.90 12.94 -3.72
C LEU A 342 -7.58 11.50 -3.30
N ALA A 343 -6.56 11.33 -2.44
CA ALA A 343 -6.17 10.03 -1.91
C ALA A 343 -7.32 9.28 -1.21
N GLY A 344 -8.03 9.95 -0.33
CA GLY A 344 -9.15 9.34 0.39
C GLY A 344 -10.33 8.95 -0.50
N ARG A 345 -10.59 9.73 -1.57
CA ARG A 345 -11.61 9.38 -2.58
C ARG A 345 -11.20 8.14 -3.38
N ASN A 346 -9.90 8.04 -3.73
CA ASN A 346 -9.36 6.88 -4.43
C ASN A 346 -9.50 5.62 -3.57
N LEU A 347 -9.03 5.65 -2.32
CA LEU A 347 -9.17 4.54 -1.40
C LEU A 347 -10.64 4.18 -1.12
N TRP A 348 -11.52 5.16 -1.01
CA TRP A 348 -12.97 4.92 -0.87
C TRP A 348 -13.54 4.18 -2.08
N PHE A 349 -13.11 4.57 -3.28
CA PHE A 349 -13.54 3.94 -4.52
C PHE A 349 -13.01 2.51 -4.63
N GLN A 350 -11.71 2.30 -4.35
CA GLN A 350 -11.09 0.97 -4.29
C GLN A 350 -11.79 0.06 -3.26
N ALA A 351 -12.17 0.61 -2.10
CA ALA A 351 -12.95 -0.14 -1.11
C ALA A 351 -14.34 -0.57 -1.63
N LYS A 352 -14.98 0.24 -2.48
CA LYS A 352 -16.23 -0.15 -3.13
C LYS A 352 -16.04 -1.25 -4.15
N LEU A 353 -15.02 -1.15 -4.99
CA LEU A 353 -14.68 -2.20 -5.96
C LEU A 353 -14.29 -3.52 -5.26
N ALA A 354 -13.47 -3.44 -4.22
CA ALA A 354 -13.10 -4.61 -3.42
C ALA A 354 -14.33 -5.27 -2.77
N ASN A 355 -15.33 -4.50 -2.34
CA ASN A 355 -16.57 -5.05 -1.82
C ASN A 355 -17.44 -5.74 -2.88
N LEU A 356 -17.31 -5.35 -4.14
CA LEU A 356 -17.97 -6.03 -5.26
C LEU A 356 -17.23 -7.31 -5.65
N LEU A 357 -15.90 -7.22 -5.85
CA LEU A 357 -15.07 -8.33 -6.33
C LEU A 357 -14.80 -9.39 -5.25
N TYR A 358 -14.71 -9.00 -3.98
CA TYR A 358 -14.43 -9.86 -2.84
C TYR A 358 -15.67 -10.11 -1.95
N GLY A 359 -16.85 -9.75 -2.45
CA GLY A 359 -18.13 -9.85 -1.77
C GLY A 359 -18.91 -11.11 -2.15
N PRO A 360 -20.25 -11.13 -1.89
CA PRO A 360 -21.07 -12.34 -2.03
C PRO A 360 -21.27 -12.86 -3.46
N ASN A 361 -21.07 -12.04 -4.48
CA ASN A 361 -21.28 -12.41 -5.89
C ASN A 361 -20.07 -12.06 -6.76
N PRO A 362 -18.87 -12.58 -6.43
CA PRO A 362 -17.62 -12.15 -7.05
C PRO A 362 -17.57 -12.49 -8.55
N ASN A 363 -18.02 -13.68 -8.95
CA ASN A 363 -17.99 -14.14 -10.33
C ASN A 363 -18.77 -13.24 -11.29
N ARG A 364 -19.88 -12.66 -10.82
CA ARG A 364 -20.64 -11.69 -11.61
C ARG A 364 -19.84 -10.42 -11.90
N TRP A 365 -19.18 -9.89 -10.88
CA TRP A 365 -18.42 -8.65 -11.00
C TRP A 365 -17.11 -8.86 -11.75
N LEU A 366 -16.50 -10.02 -11.59
CA LEU A 366 -15.32 -10.42 -12.36
C LEU A 366 -15.66 -10.48 -13.85
N ARG A 367 -16.80 -11.07 -14.23
CA ARG A 367 -17.27 -11.04 -15.63
C ARG A 367 -17.49 -9.62 -16.15
N VAL A 368 -18.18 -8.78 -15.40
CA VAL A 368 -18.38 -7.35 -15.79
C VAL A 368 -17.06 -6.66 -16.03
N LEU A 369 -16.06 -6.93 -15.18
CA LEU A 369 -14.72 -6.34 -15.31
C LEU A 369 -14.01 -6.84 -16.56
N PHE A 370 -13.97 -8.15 -16.80
CA PHE A 370 -13.20 -8.76 -17.89
C PHE A 370 -13.93 -8.75 -19.26
N GLU A 371 -15.26 -8.67 -19.28
CA GLU A 371 -16.03 -8.45 -20.51
C GLU A 371 -16.01 -6.98 -20.96
N ASN A 372 -15.47 -6.07 -20.12
CA ASN A 372 -15.39 -4.64 -20.43
C ASN A 372 -13.94 -4.15 -20.34
N GLU A 373 -13.23 -4.26 -21.48
CA GLU A 373 -11.84 -3.85 -21.60
C GLU A 373 -11.61 -2.38 -21.19
N THR A 374 -12.55 -1.49 -21.48
CA THR A 374 -12.45 -0.07 -21.08
C THR A 374 -12.49 0.09 -19.57
N LEU A 375 -13.34 -0.68 -18.86
CA LEU A 375 -13.36 -0.67 -17.39
C LEU A 375 -12.05 -1.17 -16.82
N LEU A 376 -11.51 -2.24 -17.38
CA LEU A 376 -10.27 -2.84 -16.91
C LEU A 376 -9.08 -1.90 -17.19
N ARG A 377 -9.03 -1.30 -18.35
CA ARG A 377 -8.01 -0.27 -18.69
C ARG A 377 -8.12 0.95 -17.78
N LEU A 378 -9.32 1.43 -17.49
CA LEU A 378 -9.56 2.52 -16.54
C LEU A 378 -9.18 2.12 -15.10
N ALA A 379 -9.45 0.90 -14.67
CA ALA A 379 -9.04 0.40 -13.36
C ALA A 379 -7.51 0.27 -13.23
N ALA A 380 -6.84 -0.08 -14.33
CA ALA A 380 -5.40 -0.21 -14.41
C ALA A 380 -4.66 1.12 -14.59
N SER A 381 -5.33 2.16 -15.09
CA SER A 381 -4.67 3.41 -15.54
C SER A 381 -4.26 4.37 -14.43
N GLY A 382 -4.39 3.97 -13.16
CA GLY A 382 -3.91 4.78 -12.03
C GLY A 382 -4.73 6.06 -11.78
N GLU A 383 -4.25 6.85 -10.86
CA GLU A 383 -5.00 7.89 -10.15
C GLU A 383 -5.57 9.05 -10.98
N GLU A 384 -4.91 9.46 -12.06
CA GLU A 384 -5.44 10.56 -12.89
C GLU A 384 -6.80 10.24 -13.51
N GLN A 385 -7.09 8.96 -13.67
CA GLN A 385 -8.34 8.49 -14.24
C GLN A 385 -9.37 8.01 -13.22
N TYR A 386 -9.03 7.88 -11.92
CA TYR A 386 -10.06 7.56 -10.91
C TYR A 386 -11.17 8.60 -10.85
N GLY A 387 -10.87 9.85 -11.09
CA GLY A 387 -11.89 10.90 -11.25
C GLY A 387 -12.82 10.65 -12.44
N ARG A 388 -12.31 10.12 -13.56
CA ARG A 388 -13.09 9.70 -14.73
C ARG A 388 -13.85 8.41 -14.43
N LEU A 389 -13.19 7.43 -13.81
CA LEU A 389 -13.82 6.18 -13.41
C LEU A 389 -14.96 6.39 -12.41
N ALA A 390 -14.78 7.24 -11.41
CA ALA A 390 -15.84 7.58 -10.44
C ALA A 390 -17.06 8.24 -11.09
N LYS A 391 -16.89 8.98 -12.19
CA LYS A 391 -17.98 9.57 -12.98
C LYS A 391 -18.61 8.56 -13.95
N THR A 392 -17.81 7.65 -14.48
CA THR A 392 -18.20 6.72 -15.55
C THR A 392 -18.84 5.45 -14.98
N LEU A 393 -18.31 4.92 -13.86
CA LEU A 393 -18.78 3.67 -13.25
C LEU A 393 -20.29 3.67 -12.92
N PRO A 394 -20.88 4.72 -12.31
CA PRO A 394 -22.32 4.73 -12.06
C PRO A 394 -23.16 4.63 -13.34
N ARG A 395 -22.70 5.28 -14.42
CA ARG A 395 -23.37 5.23 -15.73
C ARG A 395 -23.26 3.84 -16.38
N LEU A 396 -22.09 3.22 -16.27
CA LEU A 396 -21.83 1.86 -16.75
C LEU A 396 -22.65 0.83 -15.97
N LEU A 397 -22.71 0.95 -14.65
CA LEU A 397 -23.53 0.08 -13.80
C LEU A 397 -25.02 0.25 -14.07
N LEU A 398 -25.50 1.47 -14.31
CA LEU A 398 -26.89 1.74 -14.71
C LEU A 398 -27.20 1.21 -16.10
N GLY A 399 -26.26 1.36 -17.06
CA GLY A 399 -26.36 0.79 -18.40
C GLY A 399 -26.44 -0.73 -18.37
N TYR A 400 -25.58 -1.37 -17.58
CA TYR A 400 -25.59 -2.83 -17.37
C TYR A 400 -26.86 -3.30 -16.68
N ALA A 401 -27.30 -2.63 -15.60
CA ALA A 401 -28.56 -2.94 -14.93
C ALA A 401 -29.76 -2.80 -15.89
N GLY A 402 -29.76 -1.78 -16.75
CA GLY A 402 -30.77 -1.59 -17.79
C GLY A 402 -30.75 -2.69 -18.86
N GLN A 403 -29.59 -3.22 -19.24
CA GLN A 403 -29.48 -4.35 -20.16
C GLN A 403 -29.94 -5.67 -19.52
N VAL A 404 -29.56 -5.92 -18.27
CA VAL A 404 -30.00 -7.10 -17.50
C VAL A 404 -31.52 -7.09 -17.29
N LEU A 405 -32.10 -5.94 -17.01
CA LEU A 405 -33.56 -5.79 -16.86
C LEU A 405 -34.35 -5.96 -18.19
N ARG A 406 -33.75 -5.58 -19.32
CA ARG A 406 -34.41 -5.68 -20.64
C ARG A 406 -34.22 -7.01 -21.35
N ARG A 407 -33.11 -7.74 -21.11
CA ARG A 407 -32.71 -8.91 -21.91
C ARG A 407 -32.43 -10.18 -21.09
N GLY A 408 -32.61 -10.16 -19.76
CA GLY A 408 -32.09 -11.20 -18.88
C GLY A 408 -30.56 -11.11 -18.77
N VAL A 409 -29.93 -11.94 -17.94
CA VAL A 409 -28.47 -11.97 -17.84
C VAL A 409 -27.87 -12.39 -19.18
N PRO A 410 -27.13 -11.53 -19.88
CA PRO A 410 -26.57 -11.90 -21.19
C PRO A 410 -25.55 -13.01 -21.03
N SER A 411 -25.77 -14.14 -21.67
CA SER A 411 -24.71 -15.10 -21.93
C SER A 411 -23.91 -14.57 -23.14
N ASN A 412 -22.64 -14.23 -22.94
CA ASN A 412 -21.61 -14.06 -23.96
C ASN A 412 -21.72 -12.90 -24.97
N ARG A 413 -22.06 -11.66 -24.57
CA ARG A 413 -21.80 -10.50 -25.45
C ARG A 413 -21.16 -9.36 -24.65
N PRO A 414 -20.16 -8.64 -25.27
CA PRO A 414 -19.54 -7.45 -24.68
C PRO A 414 -20.57 -6.34 -24.42
N ILE A 415 -20.36 -5.56 -23.38
CA ILE A 415 -21.15 -4.35 -23.11
C ILE A 415 -20.71 -3.27 -24.09
N GLU A 416 -21.58 -2.91 -25.03
CA GLU A 416 -21.35 -1.76 -25.90
C GLU A 416 -21.41 -0.46 -25.10
N LEU A 417 -20.31 0.28 -25.10
CA LEU A 417 -20.24 1.62 -24.56
C LEU A 417 -20.66 2.64 -25.63
N PRO A 418 -21.28 3.77 -25.26
CA PRO A 418 -21.52 4.85 -26.21
C PRO A 418 -20.18 5.36 -26.78
N ALA A 419 -20.15 5.56 -28.11
CA ALA A 419 -18.94 5.83 -28.91
C ALA A 419 -18.27 7.20 -28.62
N SER A 420 -18.78 8.02 -27.70
CA SER A 420 -18.18 9.30 -27.31
C SER A 420 -18.37 9.53 -25.81
N ILE A 421 -17.28 9.54 -25.10
CA ILE A 421 -17.16 10.11 -23.75
C ILE A 421 -16.13 11.24 -23.91
N ASP A 422 -16.57 12.41 -24.35
CA ASP A 422 -15.85 13.68 -24.26
C ASP A 422 -16.04 14.31 -22.86
#